data_c8b1d7f674ee8eb82f94cdb10852a773
#
_entry.id   c8b1d7f674ee8eb82f94cdb10852a773
#
_cell.length_a   1.000
_cell.length_b   1.000
_cell.length_c   1.000
_cell.angle_alpha   90.00
_cell.angle_beta   90.00
_cell.angle_gamma   90.00
#
_symmetry.space_group_name_H-M   'P 1'
#
loop_
_entity.id
_entity.type
_entity.pdbx_description
1 polymer ?
#
loop_
_entity_poly.entity_id
_entity_poly.type
_entity_poly.pdbx_seq_one_letter_code
_entity_poly.pdbx_strand_id
1 'polypeptide(L)' 'MADALSGVQLEILRRVRDGSELTAPPFIPGMIGELNFLRAFRLVTFHRTFEAELTPLGRDYLAAVDRQRDAQPASGA' A
#
# COMPACT_ATOMS: atom_id res chain seq x y z
N MET A 1 -9.22 15.08 -2.90
CA MET A 1 -9.15 14.49 -3.05
C MET A 1 -9.25 13.56 -2.25
N ALA A 2 -9.84 13.23 -2.10
CA ALA A 2 -10.13 12.50 -1.28
C ALA A 2 -9.70 11.26 -1.32
N ASP A 3 -9.19 10.85 -2.09
CA ASP A 3 -8.95 9.58 -2.25
C ASP A 3 -7.65 9.11 -1.81
N ALA A 4 -6.98 9.80 -0.96
CA ALA A 4 -5.71 9.35 -0.41
C ALA A 4 -5.94 8.14 0.46
N LEU A 5 -5.08 7.16 0.32
CA LEU A 5 -5.15 5.99 1.17
C LEU A 5 -4.66 6.34 2.57
N SER A 6 -5.15 5.59 3.54
CA SER A 6 -4.68 5.78 4.91
C SER A 6 -3.24 5.32 5.06
N GLY A 7 -2.62 5.69 6.16
CA GLY A 7 -1.27 5.24 6.44
C GLY A 7 -1.15 3.73 6.51
N VAL A 8 -2.17 3.06 7.04
CA VAL A 8 -2.16 1.60 7.11
C VAL A 8 -2.18 1.02 5.71
N GLN A 9 -3.01 1.57 4.84
CA GLN A 9 -3.12 1.06 3.48
C GLN A 9 -1.84 1.28 2.70
N LEU A 10 -1.18 2.43 2.89
CA LEU A 10 0.11 2.68 2.26
C LEU A 10 1.17 1.72 2.79
N GLU A 11 1.14 1.43 4.07
CA GLU A 11 2.08 0.49 4.65
C GLU A 11 1.92 -0.89 4.04
N ILE A 12 0.69 -1.33 3.82
CA ILE A 12 0.44 -2.61 3.19
C ILE A 12 0.98 -2.62 1.77
N LEU A 13 0.76 -1.53 1.02
CA LEU A 13 1.30 -1.46 -0.33
C LEU A 13 2.82 -1.56 -0.34
N ARG A 14 3.47 -0.92 0.63
CA ARG A 14 4.92 -0.99 0.71
C ARG A 14 5.41 -2.39 1.04
N ARG A 15 4.72 -3.09 1.92
CA ARG A 15 5.06 -4.47 2.22
C ARG A 15 4.93 -5.35 1.00
N VAL A 16 3.86 -5.17 0.23
CA VAL A 16 3.66 -5.93 -0.98
C VAL A 16 4.76 -5.62 -1.99
N ARG A 17 5.10 -4.35 -2.14
CA ARG A 17 6.16 -3.94 -3.06
C ARG A 17 7.49 -4.59 -2.70
N ASP A 18 7.79 -4.64 -1.40
CA ASP A 18 9.09 -5.11 -0.94
C ASP A 18 9.16 -6.61 -0.80
N GLY A 19 8.06 -7.31 -1.01
CA GLY A 19 8.04 -8.74 -0.85
C GLY A 19 8.05 -9.19 0.60
N SER A 20 7.71 -8.30 1.52
CA SER A 20 7.69 -8.65 2.93
C SER A 20 6.50 -9.52 3.24
N GLU A 21 6.65 -10.35 4.26
CA GLU A 21 5.52 -11.16 4.68
C GLU A 21 4.43 -10.28 5.26
N LEU A 22 3.23 -10.42 4.75
CA LEU A 22 2.13 -9.59 5.24
C LEU A 22 1.69 -9.96 6.65
N THR A 23 2.02 -11.17 7.08
CA THR A 23 1.68 -11.60 8.43
C THR A 23 2.80 -11.38 9.43
N ALA A 24 3.92 -10.79 9.01
CA ALA A 24 5.02 -10.53 9.92
C ALA A 24 4.72 -9.36 10.83
N PRO A 25 5.30 -9.33 12.03
CA PRO A 25 5.12 -8.18 12.90
C PRO A 25 5.73 -6.92 12.28
N PRO A 26 5.20 -5.75 12.60
CA PRO A 26 4.03 -5.57 13.45
C PRO A 26 2.76 -5.97 12.71
N PHE A 27 1.86 -6.64 13.43
CA PHE A 27 0.63 -7.12 12.81
C PHE A 27 -0.30 -5.95 12.56
N ILE A 28 -0.99 -6.01 11.44
CA ILE A 28 -1.94 -4.99 11.07
C ILE A 28 -3.34 -5.55 11.27
N PRO A 29 -4.14 -4.98 12.19
CA PRO A 29 -5.49 -5.48 12.38
C PRO A 29 -6.32 -5.29 11.12
N GLY A 30 -7.14 -6.28 10.82
CA GLY A 30 -8.01 -6.18 9.66
C GLY A 30 -7.30 -6.29 8.33
N MET A 31 -6.15 -6.94 8.31
CA MET A 31 -5.34 -7.04 7.10
C MET A 31 -6.15 -7.55 5.91
N ILE A 32 -6.97 -8.58 6.11
CA ILE A 32 -7.72 -9.15 4.99
C ILE A 32 -8.69 -8.13 4.42
N GLY A 33 -9.35 -7.38 5.29
CA GLY A 33 -10.26 -6.34 4.83
C GLY A 33 -9.53 -5.26 4.06
N GLU A 34 -8.36 -4.86 4.54
CA GLU A 34 -7.57 -3.84 3.86
C GLU A 34 -7.06 -4.36 2.50
N LEU A 35 -6.65 -5.61 2.45
CA LEU A 35 -6.21 -6.18 1.19
C LEU A 35 -7.35 -6.25 0.19
N ASN A 36 -8.54 -6.61 0.64
CA ASN A 36 -9.70 -6.63 -0.24
C ASN A 36 -10.05 -5.24 -0.75
N PHE A 37 -9.91 -4.23 0.10
CA PHE A 37 -10.13 -2.86 -0.31
C PHE A 37 -9.14 -2.46 -1.40
N LEU A 38 -7.87 -2.76 -1.20
CA LEU A 38 -6.85 -2.42 -2.19
C LEU A 38 -7.06 -3.16 -3.50
N ARG A 39 -7.52 -4.41 -3.41
CA ARG A 39 -7.81 -5.17 -4.62
C ARG A 39 -8.99 -4.57 -5.36
N ALA A 40 -9.98 -4.09 -4.63
CA ALA A 40 -11.15 -3.48 -5.26
C ALA A 40 -10.77 -2.25 -6.07
N PHE A 41 -9.73 -1.54 -5.64
CA PHE A 41 -9.21 -0.41 -6.40
C PHE A 41 -8.15 -0.83 -7.41
N ARG A 42 -7.92 -2.12 -7.56
CA ARG A 42 -6.99 -2.67 -8.53
C ARG A 42 -5.55 -2.26 -8.30
N LEU A 43 -5.22 -2.01 -7.05
CA LEU A 43 -3.85 -1.67 -6.68
C LEU A 43 -3.02 -2.90 -6.39
N VAL A 44 -3.66 -4.00 -6.01
CA VAL A 44 -2.98 -5.27 -5.78
C VAL A 44 -3.77 -6.38 -6.46
N THR A 45 -3.09 -7.49 -6.73
CA THR A 45 -3.73 -8.71 -7.18
C THR A 45 -3.27 -9.82 -6.25
N PHE A 46 -4.16 -10.79 -6.02
CA PHE A 46 -3.86 -11.88 -5.11
C PHE A 46 -3.46 -13.12 -5.86
N HIS A 47 -2.49 -13.82 -5.34
CA HIS A 47 -2.21 -15.20 -5.75
C HIS A 47 -2.83 -16.15 -4.74
N ARG A 48 -2.75 -15.81 -3.47
CA ARG A 48 -3.34 -16.54 -2.37
C ARG A 48 -3.63 -15.56 -1.25
N THR A 49 -4.28 -16.04 -0.21
CA THR A 49 -4.46 -15.23 0.99
C THR A 49 -3.08 -14.81 1.49
N PHE A 50 -2.89 -13.56 1.71
CA PHE A 50 -1.63 -12.97 2.15
C PHE A 50 -0.49 -13.08 1.15
N GLU A 51 -0.76 -13.51 -0.08
CA GLU A 51 0.23 -13.43 -1.14
C GLU A 51 -0.27 -12.55 -2.24
N ALA A 52 0.23 -11.36 -2.30
CA ALA A 52 -0.25 -10.35 -3.23
C ALA A 52 0.90 -9.70 -3.97
N GLU A 53 0.59 -9.11 -5.10
CA GLU A 53 1.54 -8.32 -5.87
C GLU A 53 0.92 -7.00 -6.20
N LEU A 54 1.75 -5.97 -6.37
CA LEU A 54 1.24 -4.72 -6.87
C LEU A 54 0.92 -4.85 -8.34
N THR A 55 -0.21 -4.28 -8.73
CA THR A 55 -0.50 -4.12 -10.15
C THR A 55 0.31 -2.94 -10.68
N PRO A 56 0.40 -2.77 -11.99
CA PRO A 56 1.03 -1.56 -12.52
C PRO A 56 0.40 -0.28 -11.97
N LEU A 57 -0.92 -0.28 -11.79
CA LEU A 57 -1.58 0.86 -11.19
C LEU A 57 -1.14 1.06 -9.75
N GLY A 58 -1.00 -0.02 -8.98
CA GLY A 58 -0.52 0.07 -7.61
C GLY A 58 0.89 0.59 -7.52
N ARG A 59 1.75 0.14 -8.42
CA ARG A 59 3.12 0.63 -8.44
C ARG A 59 3.16 2.12 -8.78
N ASP A 60 2.37 2.54 -9.76
CA ASP A 60 2.34 3.94 -10.15
C ASP A 60 1.80 4.80 -9.02
N TYR A 61 0.78 4.31 -8.35
CA TYR A 61 0.20 5.05 -7.24
C TYR A 61 1.23 5.24 -6.12
N LEU A 62 1.90 4.16 -5.74
CA LEU A 62 2.87 4.23 -4.66
C LEU A 62 4.04 5.12 -5.03
N ALA A 63 4.51 5.03 -6.27
CA ALA A 63 5.59 5.89 -6.74
C ALA A 63 5.18 7.35 -6.71
N ALA A 64 3.94 7.65 -7.06
CA ALA A 64 3.46 9.03 -7.03
C ALA A 64 3.40 9.56 -5.60
N VAL A 65 2.94 8.72 -4.67
CA VAL A 65 2.90 9.11 -3.26
C VAL A 65 4.30 9.39 -2.74
N ASP A 66 5.24 8.51 -3.06
CA ASP A 66 6.61 8.68 -2.59
C ASP A 66 7.24 9.93 -3.20
N ARG A 67 6.95 10.22 -4.46
CA ARG A 67 7.47 11.43 -5.07
C ARG A 67 6.90 12.68 -4.41
N GLN A 68 5.63 12.65 -4.06
CA GLN A 68 5.03 13.78 -3.37
C GLN A 68 5.67 14.00 -2.01
N ARG A 69 5.95 12.92 -1.29
CA ARG A 69 6.61 13.07 0.00
C ARG A 69 7.99 13.68 -0.16
N ASP A 70 8.74 13.21 -1.16
CA ASP A 70 10.08 13.73 -1.36
C ASP A 70 10.06 15.17 -1.84
N ALA A 71 9.06 15.55 -2.59
CA ALA A 71 8.99 16.91 -3.10
C ALA A 71 8.54 17.90 -2.05
N GLN A 72 7.89 17.44 -0.99
CA GLN A 72 7.44 18.32 0.03
C GLN A 72 8.51 18.51 1.04
N PRO A 73 8.87 19.70 1.30
CA PRO A 73 9.88 19.94 2.32
C PRO A 73 9.29 19.53 3.62
N ALA A 74 10.14 19.18 4.42
CA ALA A 74 9.83 18.80 5.68
C ALA A 74 9.05 19.76 6.29
N SER A 75 8.03 19.53 6.41
CA SER A 75 7.25 20.34 6.85
C SER A 75 7.52 21.26 7.46
N GLY A 76 7.34 21.45 7.62
CA GLY A 76 7.42 22.27 8.21
C GLY A 76 8.27 23.06 8.05
N ALA A 77 8.82 22.78 7.50
CA ALA A 77 9.82 23.60 7.34
C ALA A 77 9.29 24.71 6.91
#